data_074ef9019b8d0a17d8dd6577a37e7b74
#
_entry.id   074ef9019b8d0a17d8dd6577a37e7b74
#
_cell.length_a   1.000
_cell.length_b   1.000
_cell.length_c   1.000
_cell.angle_alpha   90.00
_cell.angle_beta   90.00
_cell.angle_gamma   90.00
#
_symmetry.space_group_name_H-M   'P 1'
#
loop_
_entity.id
_entity.type
_entity.pdbx_description
1 polymer ?
#
loop_
_entity_poly.entity_id
_entity_poly.type
_entity_poly.pdbx_seq_one_letter_code
_entity_poly.pdbx_strand_id
1 'polypeptide(L)'
;MSQTQVHSHDALSDHAFEDGVPYEYFDAARREDPVRWIEEEDGPGYWSVTRYADVVAVTRNFQQFSSETGGTTREDIGHEDLLARQTLIDTDPPLHTAMRRVLSPRFTPGNVHKEWVGFVEELVQKTLDQAFSRPGFDWVADVAAVIPMIVLGELLGVPTEDRAYLKALGDEMIAGADPDHAPRTADSPENVKENSGYPFSSPAGRDIWKYADALRDRRDGNLGHDVFSLLMTGNLNGRKLTTRELDNFFSLLVVAGNETTRMALSHGLLAFAQNPDQFRRLKEDPSLLNTAVEEVLRWATPIHHFRRTALVDTTIGETAIKAGDKVIIWYASANRDETVFDAPYTFDISRKPNPHVAFGGGGPHICLGNSLARLELQIVFRELAKRVETIEIDGQVHRLRSNLTHGIKELPVRLTYA
;
A
#
# COMPACT_ATOMS: atom_id res chain seq x y z
N MET A 1 -24.62 13.13 17.80
CA MET A 1 -23.88 13.98 16.83
C MET A 1 -24.86 14.36 15.72
N SER A 2 -24.90 15.61 15.29
CA SER A 2 -25.93 16.07 14.37
C SER A 2 -25.68 15.51 12.95
N GLN A 3 -26.77 15.28 12.19
CA GLN A 3 -26.73 14.87 10.77
C GLN A 3 -25.81 15.73 9.88
N THR A 4 -25.39 16.90 10.32
CA THR A 4 -24.53 17.85 9.60
C THR A 4 -23.07 17.38 9.47
N GLN A 5 -22.55 16.48 10.32
CA GLN A 5 -21.16 16.03 10.30
C GLN A 5 -20.86 14.95 9.23
N VAL A 6 -21.90 14.27 8.73
CA VAL A 6 -21.76 13.19 7.72
C VAL A 6 -21.54 13.75 6.31
N HIS A 7 -21.75 15.07 6.10
CA HIS A 7 -21.76 15.68 4.77
C HIS A 7 -20.53 16.55 4.47
N SER A 8 -19.53 16.65 5.37
CA SER A 8 -18.41 17.55 5.12
C SER A 8 -17.32 16.90 4.28
N HIS A 9 -16.85 17.62 3.27
CA HIS A 9 -15.63 17.36 2.49
C HIS A 9 -14.42 17.07 3.41
N ASP A 10 -14.38 17.68 4.59
CA ASP A 10 -13.34 17.50 5.60
C ASP A 10 -13.20 16.07 6.12
N ALA A 11 -14.27 15.26 6.13
CA ALA A 11 -14.22 13.87 6.66
C ALA A 11 -13.34 12.91 5.84
N LEU A 12 -12.99 13.28 4.61
CA LEU A 12 -12.11 12.50 3.72
C LEU A 12 -10.82 13.26 3.35
N SER A 13 -10.52 14.36 4.03
CA SER A 13 -9.25 15.07 3.90
C SER A 13 -8.10 14.29 4.57
N ASP A 14 -6.85 14.61 4.22
CA ASP A 14 -5.68 14.01 4.88
C ASP A 14 -5.68 14.24 6.39
N HIS A 15 -6.13 15.42 6.85
CA HIS A 15 -6.25 15.73 8.27
C HIS A 15 -7.23 14.82 9.02
N ALA A 16 -8.32 14.39 8.37
CA ALA A 16 -9.30 13.51 9.00
C ALA A 16 -8.74 12.11 9.32
N PHE A 17 -7.62 11.73 8.69
CA PHE A 17 -6.95 10.44 8.90
C PHE A 17 -5.77 10.52 9.88
N GLU A 18 -5.40 11.70 10.37
CA GLU A 18 -4.27 11.89 11.28
C GLU A 18 -4.45 11.14 12.61
N ASP A 19 -5.67 11.15 13.15
CA ASP A 19 -6.02 10.39 14.37
C ASP A 19 -6.44 8.93 14.09
N GLY A 20 -6.51 8.55 12.82
CA GLY A 20 -6.92 7.22 12.34
C GLY A 20 -8.02 7.30 11.29
N VAL A 21 -8.42 6.13 10.80
CA VAL A 21 -9.47 6.04 9.76
C VAL A 21 -10.81 6.51 10.33
N PRO A 22 -11.56 7.42 9.66
CA PRO A 22 -12.85 7.93 10.12
C PRO A 22 -13.96 6.87 9.92
N TYR A 23 -13.90 5.77 10.67
CA TYR A 23 -14.81 4.64 10.49
C TYR A 23 -16.27 5.00 10.74
N GLU A 24 -16.58 5.93 11.65
CA GLU A 24 -17.96 6.38 11.90
C GLU A 24 -18.58 6.99 10.63
N TYR A 25 -17.78 7.76 9.87
CA TYR A 25 -18.20 8.29 8.58
C TYR A 25 -18.47 7.15 7.58
N PHE A 26 -17.56 6.19 7.46
CA PHE A 26 -17.72 5.07 6.53
C PHE A 26 -18.90 4.17 6.89
N ASP A 27 -19.15 3.95 8.17
CA ASP A 27 -20.31 3.16 8.64
C ASP A 27 -21.63 3.83 8.27
N ALA A 28 -21.72 5.15 8.45
CA ALA A 28 -22.89 5.91 8.04
C ALA A 28 -23.03 5.90 6.50
N ALA A 29 -21.95 6.14 5.77
CA ALA A 29 -21.95 6.15 4.31
C ALA A 29 -22.41 4.79 3.73
N ARG A 30 -21.88 3.66 4.23
CA ARG A 30 -22.29 2.33 3.76
C ARG A 30 -23.79 2.05 3.95
N ARG A 31 -24.38 2.53 5.06
CA ARG A 31 -25.80 2.31 5.36
C ARG A 31 -26.73 3.24 4.62
N GLU A 32 -26.38 4.52 4.52
CA GLU A 32 -27.28 5.58 4.08
C GLU A 32 -27.14 5.92 2.60
N ASP A 33 -25.89 6.05 2.11
CA ASP A 33 -25.57 6.49 0.74
C ASP A 33 -24.21 5.96 0.31
N PRO A 34 -24.11 4.67 -0.07
CA PRO A 34 -22.84 3.97 -0.29
C PRO A 34 -22.09 4.40 -1.55
N VAL A 35 -22.77 5.07 -2.48
CA VAL A 35 -22.21 5.65 -3.71
C VAL A 35 -22.61 7.10 -3.75
N ARG A 36 -21.82 7.94 -3.08
CA ARG A 36 -22.11 9.34 -2.82
C ARG A 36 -21.24 10.26 -3.64
N TRP A 37 -21.84 11.34 -4.17
CA TRP A 37 -21.08 12.44 -4.76
C TRP A 37 -20.43 13.30 -3.66
N ILE A 38 -19.13 13.59 -3.82
CA ILE A 38 -18.35 14.47 -2.96
C ILE A 38 -17.88 15.65 -3.80
N GLU A 39 -18.23 16.84 -3.40
CA GLU A 39 -17.71 18.09 -3.99
C GLU A 39 -16.24 18.25 -3.59
N GLU A 40 -15.42 18.80 -4.49
CA GLU A 40 -14.05 19.22 -4.22
C GLU A 40 -13.93 20.72 -4.39
N GLU A 41 -13.14 21.37 -3.55
CA GLU A 41 -12.96 22.84 -3.60
C GLU A 41 -12.27 23.25 -4.91
N ASP A 42 -11.24 22.51 -5.31
CA ASP A 42 -10.41 22.78 -6.49
C ASP A 42 -10.48 21.65 -7.53
N GLY A 43 -11.62 20.98 -7.66
CA GLY A 43 -11.79 19.86 -8.58
C GLY A 43 -13.22 19.64 -9.05
N PRO A 44 -13.45 18.69 -9.96
CA PRO A 44 -14.77 18.38 -10.48
C PRO A 44 -15.67 17.67 -9.47
N GLY A 45 -15.12 17.18 -8.36
CA GLY A 45 -15.78 16.25 -7.46
C GLY A 45 -15.60 14.79 -7.87
N TYR A 46 -16.11 13.87 -7.05
CA TYR A 46 -16.00 12.44 -7.29
C TYR A 46 -17.11 11.62 -6.63
N TRP A 47 -17.33 10.41 -7.16
CA TRP A 47 -18.13 9.39 -6.52
C TRP A 47 -17.33 8.62 -5.47
N SER A 48 -17.74 8.69 -4.22
CA SER A 48 -17.17 7.94 -3.09
C SER A 48 -17.90 6.60 -2.97
N VAL A 49 -17.19 5.48 -3.17
CA VAL A 49 -17.75 4.11 -3.14
C VAL A 49 -17.26 3.37 -1.91
N THR A 50 -18.18 2.99 -1.02
CA THR A 50 -17.85 2.53 0.33
C THR A 50 -18.22 1.08 0.65
N ARG A 51 -19.25 0.49 -0.01
CA ARG A 51 -19.64 -0.92 0.20
C ARG A 51 -18.67 -1.88 -0.45
N TYR A 52 -18.40 -2.98 0.20
CA TYR A 52 -17.55 -4.06 -0.30
C TYR A 52 -17.95 -4.55 -1.70
N ALA A 53 -19.24 -4.84 -1.91
CA ALA A 53 -19.72 -5.36 -3.18
C ALA A 53 -19.45 -4.38 -4.34
N ASP A 54 -19.68 -3.08 -4.11
CA ASP A 54 -19.49 -2.02 -5.10
C ASP A 54 -18.00 -1.78 -5.38
N VAL A 55 -17.17 -1.75 -4.33
CA VAL A 55 -15.70 -1.66 -4.46
C VAL A 55 -15.14 -2.82 -5.31
N VAL A 56 -15.60 -4.04 -5.06
CA VAL A 56 -15.18 -5.24 -5.82
C VAL A 56 -15.70 -5.16 -7.27
N ALA A 57 -16.92 -4.73 -7.49
CA ALA A 57 -17.53 -4.60 -8.83
C ALA A 57 -16.74 -3.59 -9.68
N VAL A 58 -16.46 -2.39 -9.14
CA VAL A 58 -15.66 -1.36 -9.82
C VAL A 58 -14.23 -1.87 -10.10
N THR A 59 -13.57 -2.48 -9.11
CA THR A 59 -12.19 -2.97 -9.25
C THR A 59 -12.05 -4.03 -10.35
N ARG A 60 -13.04 -4.89 -10.54
CA ARG A 60 -13.00 -5.98 -11.52
C ARG A 60 -13.40 -5.55 -12.92
N ASN A 61 -14.14 -4.47 -13.06
CA ASN A 61 -14.70 -4.02 -14.32
C ASN A 61 -13.83 -2.93 -14.97
N PHE A 62 -12.59 -3.28 -15.33
CA PHE A 62 -11.66 -2.36 -16.02
C PHE A 62 -12.16 -1.89 -17.38
N GLN A 63 -13.14 -2.56 -17.99
CA GLN A 63 -13.73 -2.16 -19.27
C GLN A 63 -14.64 -0.93 -19.13
N GLN A 64 -15.18 -0.69 -17.96
CA GLN A 64 -16.01 0.48 -17.65
C GLN A 64 -15.30 1.47 -16.70
N PHE A 65 -14.35 1.00 -15.88
CA PHE A 65 -13.67 1.80 -14.87
C PHE A 65 -12.15 1.71 -15.05
N SER A 66 -11.61 2.70 -15.74
CA SER A 66 -10.20 2.77 -16.14
C SER A 66 -9.29 3.20 -14.99
N SER A 67 -8.12 2.59 -14.92
CA SER A 67 -6.98 3.07 -14.14
C SER A 67 -6.10 4.03 -14.95
N GLU A 68 -6.12 3.91 -16.29
CA GLU A 68 -5.29 4.70 -17.19
C GLU A 68 -5.84 6.11 -17.40
N THR A 69 -7.16 6.22 -17.55
CA THR A 69 -7.80 7.52 -17.71
C THR A 69 -7.90 8.23 -16.36
N GLY A 70 -7.14 9.31 -16.19
CA GLY A 70 -7.11 10.10 -14.94
C GLY A 70 -6.24 9.51 -13.82
N GLY A 71 -5.60 8.34 -14.02
CA GLY A 71 -4.73 7.71 -13.03
C GLY A 71 -5.44 7.05 -11.87
N THR A 72 -4.68 6.70 -10.84
CA THR A 72 -5.15 5.93 -9.67
C THR A 72 -5.17 6.73 -8.37
N THR A 73 -4.64 7.94 -8.35
CA THR A 73 -4.72 8.88 -7.23
C THR A 73 -5.92 9.82 -7.35
N ARG A 74 -6.35 10.44 -6.24
CA ARG A 74 -7.49 11.36 -6.23
C ARG A 74 -7.24 12.67 -7.02
N GLU A 75 -5.99 13.03 -7.16
CA GLU A 75 -5.47 14.19 -7.86
C GLU A 75 -5.94 14.25 -9.33
N ASP A 76 -6.24 15.44 -9.82
CA ASP A 76 -6.57 15.68 -11.24
C ASP A 76 -5.32 16.11 -11.99
N ILE A 77 -4.88 15.25 -12.92
CA ILE A 77 -3.61 15.36 -13.64
C ILE A 77 -3.88 15.56 -15.13
N GLY A 78 -3.12 16.46 -15.75
CA GLY A 78 -3.15 16.64 -17.18
C GLY A 78 -2.76 15.35 -17.92
N HIS A 79 -3.37 15.12 -19.09
CA HIS A 79 -3.16 13.90 -19.87
C HIS A 79 -1.68 13.65 -20.22
N GLU A 80 -0.94 14.68 -20.61
CA GLU A 80 0.48 14.56 -20.95
C GLU A 80 1.34 14.17 -19.75
N ASP A 81 1.10 14.80 -18.58
CA ASP A 81 1.79 14.47 -17.34
C ASP A 81 1.48 13.05 -16.87
N LEU A 82 0.22 12.63 -17.02
CA LEU A 82 -0.20 11.28 -16.69
C LEU A 82 0.51 10.24 -17.58
N LEU A 83 0.61 10.47 -18.87
CA LEU A 83 1.35 9.59 -19.80
C LEU A 83 2.85 9.55 -19.48
N ALA A 84 3.43 10.69 -19.09
CA ALA A 84 4.85 10.76 -18.75
C ALA A 84 5.21 9.90 -17.54
N ARG A 85 4.31 9.82 -16.52
CA ARG A 85 4.51 9.10 -15.27
C ARG A 85 3.77 7.76 -15.17
N GLN A 86 3.22 7.27 -16.27
CA GLN A 86 2.39 6.07 -16.32
C GLN A 86 3.13 4.83 -15.79
N THR A 87 2.61 4.28 -14.71
CA THR A 87 3.13 3.06 -14.07
C THR A 87 2.26 1.85 -14.39
N LEU A 88 2.65 0.65 -13.89
CA LEU A 88 1.82 -0.55 -14.04
C LEU A 88 0.40 -0.38 -13.45
N ILE A 89 0.25 0.37 -12.34
CA ILE A 89 -1.08 0.57 -11.73
C ILE A 89 -1.94 1.60 -12.49
N ASP A 90 -1.31 2.45 -13.32
CA ASP A 90 -1.96 3.50 -14.13
C ASP A 90 -2.15 3.06 -15.58
N THR A 91 -2.22 1.77 -15.86
CA THR A 91 -2.44 1.21 -17.19
C THR A 91 -3.61 0.25 -17.19
N ASP A 92 -4.30 0.13 -18.33
CA ASP A 92 -5.37 -0.84 -18.52
C ASP A 92 -4.92 -2.00 -19.43
N PRO A 93 -5.58 -3.17 -19.39
CA PRO A 93 -5.39 -4.19 -20.41
C PRO A 93 -5.72 -3.66 -21.82
N PRO A 94 -4.93 -3.97 -22.88
CA PRO A 94 -3.92 -5.04 -22.91
C PRO A 94 -2.51 -4.63 -22.43
N LEU A 95 -2.20 -3.33 -22.34
CA LEU A 95 -0.85 -2.84 -21.96
C LEU A 95 -0.48 -3.30 -20.56
N HIS A 96 -1.36 -3.09 -19.58
CA HIS A 96 -1.19 -3.59 -18.20
C HIS A 96 -0.82 -5.09 -18.18
N THR A 97 -1.54 -5.91 -18.94
CA THR A 97 -1.31 -7.36 -18.97
C THR A 97 0.07 -7.69 -19.52
N ALA A 98 0.51 -6.98 -20.55
CA ALA A 98 1.83 -7.16 -21.14
C ALA A 98 2.95 -6.73 -20.18
N MET A 99 2.80 -5.58 -19.55
CA MET A 99 3.74 -5.06 -18.54
C MET A 99 3.84 -6.01 -17.35
N ARG A 100 2.69 -6.41 -16.78
CA ARG A 100 2.63 -7.34 -15.64
C ARG A 100 3.32 -8.67 -15.93
N ARG A 101 3.19 -9.19 -17.14
CA ARG A 101 3.80 -10.46 -17.58
C ARG A 101 5.33 -10.47 -17.47
N VAL A 102 5.98 -9.32 -17.59
CA VAL A 102 7.44 -9.20 -17.45
C VAL A 102 7.91 -9.67 -16.07
N LEU A 103 7.16 -9.35 -15.02
CA LEU A 103 7.54 -9.61 -13.62
C LEU A 103 6.77 -10.76 -12.95
N SER A 104 5.55 -11.08 -13.40
CA SER A 104 4.68 -12.07 -12.74
C SER A 104 5.35 -13.40 -12.39
N PRO A 105 6.25 -13.96 -13.22
CA PRO A 105 6.90 -15.23 -12.88
C PRO A 105 7.70 -15.19 -11.57
N ARG A 106 8.29 -14.04 -11.23
CA ARG A 106 9.07 -13.85 -9.99
C ARG A 106 8.21 -13.79 -8.74
N PHE A 107 6.95 -13.37 -8.87
CA PHE A 107 6.03 -13.13 -7.76
C PHE A 107 5.00 -14.26 -7.55
N THR A 108 5.14 -15.41 -8.25
CA THR A 108 4.30 -16.57 -7.97
C THR A 108 4.60 -17.13 -6.58
N PRO A 109 3.59 -17.67 -5.85
CA PRO A 109 3.81 -18.20 -4.49
C PRO A 109 4.97 -19.20 -4.40
N GLY A 110 5.08 -20.11 -5.38
CA GLY A 110 6.15 -21.12 -5.42
C GLY A 110 7.54 -20.51 -5.60
N ASN A 111 7.69 -19.53 -6.49
CA ASN A 111 8.97 -18.85 -6.71
C ASN A 111 9.34 -17.96 -5.53
N VAL A 112 8.37 -17.22 -4.97
CA VAL A 112 8.60 -16.39 -3.77
C VAL A 112 9.09 -17.28 -2.61
N HIS A 113 8.43 -18.39 -2.34
CA HIS A 113 8.86 -19.29 -1.28
C HIS A 113 10.27 -19.85 -1.54
N LYS A 114 10.52 -20.35 -2.76
CA LYS A 114 11.80 -20.95 -3.13
C LYS A 114 12.98 -19.99 -3.05
N GLU A 115 12.78 -18.74 -3.52
CA GLU A 115 13.87 -17.77 -3.68
C GLU A 115 14.06 -16.92 -2.41
N TRP A 116 13.02 -16.69 -1.61
CA TRP A 116 13.05 -15.67 -0.57
C TRP A 116 12.95 -16.17 0.86
N VAL A 117 12.40 -17.37 1.12
CA VAL A 117 12.15 -17.83 2.50
C VAL A 117 13.41 -17.80 3.36
N GLY A 118 14.51 -18.37 2.90
CA GLY A 118 15.76 -18.43 3.68
C GLY A 118 16.37 -17.04 3.93
N PHE A 119 16.36 -16.18 2.91
CA PHE A 119 16.85 -14.81 3.03
C PHE A 119 16.01 -14.00 4.03
N VAL A 120 14.69 -14.07 3.94
CA VAL A 120 13.80 -13.32 4.84
C VAL A 120 13.88 -13.88 6.27
N GLU A 121 14.02 -15.19 6.47
CA GLU A 121 14.21 -15.80 7.79
C GLU A 121 15.49 -15.29 8.46
N GLU A 122 16.62 -15.29 7.77
CA GLU A 122 17.90 -14.78 8.30
C GLU A 122 17.82 -13.27 8.59
N LEU A 123 17.22 -12.51 7.69
CA LEU A 123 17.04 -11.07 7.85
C LEU A 123 16.17 -10.75 9.09
N VAL A 124 15.03 -11.42 9.22
CA VAL A 124 14.10 -11.22 10.36
C VAL A 124 14.78 -11.58 11.67
N GLN A 125 15.47 -12.73 11.74
CA GLN A 125 16.20 -13.13 12.95
C GLN A 125 17.21 -12.07 13.37
N LYS A 126 18.06 -11.63 12.44
CA LYS A 126 19.09 -10.59 12.69
C LYS A 126 18.46 -9.27 13.15
N THR A 127 17.40 -8.83 12.47
CA THR A 127 16.72 -7.56 12.79
C THR A 127 16.09 -7.62 14.18
N LEU A 128 15.40 -8.71 14.51
CA LEU A 128 14.80 -8.90 15.82
C LEU A 128 15.86 -9.04 16.94
N ASP A 129 16.97 -9.75 16.70
CA ASP A 129 18.07 -9.85 17.66
C ASP A 129 18.63 -8.46 17.99
N GLN A 130 18.80 -7.62 16.98
CA GLN A 130 19.28 -6.26 17.18
C GLN A 130 18.26 -5.38 17.93
N ALA A 131 16.99 -5.44 17.57
CA ALA A 131 15.93 -4.68 18.25
C ALA A 131 15.77 -5.14 19.72
N PHE A 132 15.77 -6.45 19.98
CA PHE A 132 15.58 -7.04 21.28
C PHE A 132 16.79 -6.91 22.23
N SER A 133 17.93 -6.42 21.74
CA SER A 133 19.08 -6.10 22.59
C SER A 133 18.84 -4.88 23.49
N ARG A 134 17.74 -4.14 23.28
CA ARG A 134 17.35 -2.93 24.03
C ARG A 134 16.04 -3.17 24.78
N PRO A 135 15.87 -2.59 25.99
CA PRO A 135 14.66 -2.80 26.79
C PRO A 135 13.41 -2.12 26.20
N GLY A 136 13.58 -1.08 25.38
CA GLY A 136 12.55 -0.38 24.64
C GLY A 136 13.11 0.13 23.32
N PHE A 137 12.28 0.15 22.29
CA PHE A 137 12.68 0.58 20.94
C PHE A 137 11.47 1.03 20.13
N ASP A 138 11.71 1.68 18.99
CA ASP A 138 10.64 2.00 18.06
C ASP A 138 10.47 0.86 17.04
N TRP A 139 9.29 0.24 17.04
CA TRP A 139 9.00 -0.89 16.17
C TRP A 139 9.05 -0.51 14.68
N VAL A 140 8.61 0.71 14.34
CA VAL A 140 8.61 1.16 12.94
C VAL A 140 10.04 1.33 12.45
N ALA A 141 10.84 2.11 13.19
CA ALA A 141 12.20 2.44 12.79
C ALA A 141 13.14 1.23 12.81
N ASP A 142 13.01 0.36 13.83
CA ASP A 142 13.96 -0.71 14.10
C ASP A 142 13.60 -2.05 13.45
N VAL A 143 12.34 -2.27 13.06
CA VAL A 143 11.88 -3.55 12.50
C VAL A 143 11.05 -3.37 11.25
N ALA A 144 9.89 -2.69 11.35
CA ALA A 144 8.88 -2.68 10.29
C ALA A 144 9.35 -1.96 9.03
N ALA A 145 10.21 -0.94 9.14
CA ALA A 145 10.81 -0.24 8.00
C ALA A 145 12.08 -0.92 7.48
N VAL A 146 12.78 -1.68 8.34
CA VAL A 146 14.06 -2.29 7.98
C VAL A 146 13.88 -3.51 7.09
N ILE A 147 12.97 -4.40 7.46
CA ILE A 147 12.78 -5.68 6.76
C ILE A 147 12.33 -5.46 5.30
N PRO A 148 11.22 -4.75 5.00
CA PRO A 148 10.79 -4.56 3.62
C PRO A 148 11.80 -3.78 2.77
N MET A 149 12.49 -2.80 3.36
CA MET A 149 13.52 -2.03 2.66
C MET A 149 14.69 -2.92 2.18
N ILE A 150 15.15 -3.84 3.04
CA ILE A 150 16.26 -4.74 2.68
C ILE A 150 15.80 -5.77 1.66
N VAL A 151 14.60 -6.36 1.83
CA VAL A 151 14.00 -7.29 0.87
C VAL A 151 13.84 -6.63 -0.49
N LEU A 152 13.28 -5.43 -0.54
CA LEU A 152 13.09 -4.67 -1.77
C LEU A 152 14.43 -4.30 -2.43
N GLY A 153 15.40 -3.84 -1.63
CA GLY A 153 16.74 -3.51 -2.13
C GLY A 153 17.41 -4.71 -2.79
N GLU A 154 17.30 -5.90 -2.19
CA GLU A 154 17.80 -7.15 -2.75
C GLU A 154 17.03 -7.53 -4.03
N LEU A 155 15.70 -7.45 -3.99
CA LEU A 155 14.81 -7.73 -5.13
C LEU A 155 15.13 -6.87 -6.34
N LEU A 156 15.40 -5.58 -6.14
CA LEU A 156 15.73 -4.62 -7.20
C LEU A 156 17.23 -4.62 -7.55
N GLY A 157 18.06 -5.30 -6.77
CA GLY A 157 19.50 -5.28 -6.93
C GLY A 157 20.14 -3.92 -6.61
N VAL A 158 19.55 -3.17 -5.68
CA VAL A 158 20.06 -1.89 -5.22
C VAL A 158 21.24 -2.10 -4.28
N PRO A 159 22.40 -1.43 -4.48
CA PRO A 159 23.51 -1.47 -3.56
C PRO A 159 23.10 -1.14 -2.12
N THR A 160 23.72 -1.82 -1.15
CA THR A 160 23.34 -1.68 0.26
C THR A 160 23.47 -0.23 0.75
N GLU A 161 24.48 0.49 0.32
CA GLU A 161 24.75 1.89 0.63
C GLU A 161 23.67 2.86 0.13
N ASP A 162 22.94 2.49 -0.94
CA ASP A 162 21.91 3.34 -1.56
C ASP A 162 20.50 3.08 -0.98
N ARG A 163 20.29 1.98 -0.25
CA ARG A 163 18.96 1.53 0.21
C ARG A 163 18.29 2.55 1.13
N ALA A 164 19.04 3.16 2.05
CA ALA A 164 18.50 4.18 2.95
C ALA A 164 18.05 5.45 2.21
N TYR A 165 18.80 5.84 1.18
CA TYR A 165 18.43 6.97 0.32
C TYR A 165 17.11 6.70 -0.45
N LEU A 166 17.01 5.53 -1.08
CA LEU A 166 15.78 5.15 -1.80
C LEU A 166 14.57 5.00 -0.87
N LYS A 167 14.80 4.50 0.36
CA LYS A 167 13.74 4.47 1.36
C LYS A 167 13.19 5.88 1.63
N ALA A 168 14.08 6.83 1.91
CA ALA A 168 13.67 8.21 2.17
C ALA A 168 12.88 8.84 1.02
N LEU A 169 13.30 8.57 -0.23
CA LEU A 169 12.57 9.03 -1.42
C LEU A 169 11.20 8.35 -1.55
N GLY A 170 11.11 7.05 -1.26
CA GLY A 170 9.86 6.31 -1.29
C GLY A 170 8.88 6.82 -0.23
N ASP A 171 9.36 7.04 0.99
CA ASP A 171 8.59 7.61 2.09
C ASP A 171 8.01 8.98 1.68
N GLU A 172 8.85 9.89 1.17
CA GLU A 172 8.42 11.21 0.73
C GLU A 172 7.41 11.15 -0.42
N MET A 173 7.62 10.24 -1.38
CA MET A 173 6.77 10.16 -2.56
C MET A 173 5.31 9.76 -2.23
N ILE A 174 5.08 8.94 -1.20
CA ILE A 174 3.74 8.43 -0.84
C ILE A 174 3.13 9.10 0.39
N ALA A 175 3.90 9.91 1.10
CA ALA A 175 3.47 10.53 2.35
C ALA A 175 2.37 11.59 2.16
N GLY A 176 2.10 12.03 0.93
CA GLY A 176 1.03 12.98 0.65
C GLY A 176 1.23 14.33 1.33
N ALA A 177 0.31 14.69 2.23
CA ALA A 177 0.31 15.97 2.93
C ALA A 177 1.02 15.93 4.30
N ASP A 178 1.74 14.86 4.66
CA ASP A 178 2.44 14.78 5.94
C ASP A 178 3.75 15.60 5.92
N PRO A 179 3.89 16.64 6.77
CA PRO A 179 5.04 17.55 6.73
C PRO A 179 6.35 16.89 7.18
N ASP A 180 6.29 15.84 8.01
CA ASP A 180 7.48 15.17 8.52
C ASP A 180 8.10 14.24 7.46
N HIS A 181 7.26 13.63 6.60
CA HIS A 181 7.67 12.66 5.60
C HIS A 181 7.69 13.21 4.17
N ALA A 182 6.93 14.25 3.89
CA ALA A 182 6.92 14.94 2.60
C ALA A 182 7.21 16.44 2.73
N PRO A 183 8.36 16.83 3.31
CA PRO A 183 8.64 18.24 3.61
C PRO A 183 8.76 19.12 2.34
N ARG A 184 8.94 18.52 1.16
CA ARG A 184 9.04 19.25 -0.11
C ARG A 184 7.70 19.40 -0.83
N THR A 185 6.66 18.66 -0.44
CA THR A 185 5.34 18.66 -1.10
C THR A 185 4.20 19.03 -0.16
N ALA A 186 4.32 18.70 1.12
CA ALA A 186 3.32 19.03 2.11
C ALA A 186 3.06 20.56 2.09
N ASP A 187 1.80 20.93 1.96
CA ASP A 187 1.37 22.33 1.94
C ASP A 187 2.05 23.22 0.85
N SER A 188 2.56 22.61 -0.24
CA SER A 188 3.23 23.30 -1.33
C SER A 188 2.63 22.98 -2.71
N PRO A 189 1.47 23.57 -3.06
CA PRO A 189 0.82 23.35 -4.35
C PRO A 189 1.71 23.63 -5.57
N GLU A 190 2.65 24.59 -5.43
CA GLU A 190 3.60 24.93 -6.49
C GLU A 190 4.55 23.76 -6.78
N ASN A 191 5.11 23.11 -5.75
CA ASN A 191 5.97 21.95 -5.93
C ASN A 191 5.22 20.77 -6.56
N VAL A 192 3.97 20.54 -6.18
CA VAL A 192 3.10 19.52 -6.81
C VAL A 192 2.93 19.83 -8.29
N LYS A 193 2.60 21.08 -8.65
CA LYS A 193 2.42 21.50 -10.04
C LYS A 193 3.70 21.38 -10.87
N GLU A 194 4.84 21.81 -10.35
CA GLU A 194 6.14 21.71 -11.03
C GLU A 194 6.60 20.27 -11.27
N ASN A 195 6.10 19.34 -10.47
CA ASN A 195 6.47 17.93 -10.54
C ASN A 195 5.34 17.03 -11.08
N SER A 196 4.29 17.61 -11.68
CA SER A 196 3.11 16.85 -12.16
C SER A 196 3.44 15.72 -13.15
N GLY A 197 4.47 15.88 -13.97
CA GLY A 197 4.97 14.86 -14.89
C GLY A 197 5.84 13.76 -14.26
N TYR A 198 6.05 13.78 -12.93
CA TYR A 198 6.78 12.76 -12.21
C TYR A 198 5.85 11.91 -11.32
N PRO A 199 6.23 10.67 -10.96
CA PRO A 199 5.40 9.83 -10.11
C PRO A 199 4.92 10.54 -8.84
N PHE A 200 3.62 10.44 -8.55
CA PHE A 200 2.94 11.07 -7.42
C PHE A 200 3.09 12.61 -7.35
N SER A 201 3.36 13.26 -8.50
CA SER A 201 3.61 14.72 -8.58
C SER A 201 4.64 15.22 -7.56
N SER A 202 5.68 14.41 -7.33
CA SER A 202 6.62 14.58 -6.22
C SER A 202 8.05 14.87 -6.70
N PRO A 203 8.78 15.80 -6.05
CA PRO A 203 10.22 15.94 -6.22
C PRO A 203 10.98 14.63 -5.98
N ALA A 204 10.52 13.81 -5.03
CA ALA A 204 11.08 12.48 -4.77
C ALA A 204 10.91 11.54 -5.97
N GLY A 205 9.77 11.59 -6.65
CA GLY A 205 9.54 10.84 -7.89
C GLY A 205 10.56 11.18 -8.99
N ARG A 206 10.86 12.48 -9.15
CA ARG A 206 11.92 12.94 -10.05
C ARG A 206 13.31 12.42 -9.66
N ASP A 207 13.62 12.43 -8.37
CA ASP A 207 14.91 12.00 -7.88
C ASP A 207 15.08 10.47 -7.96
N ILE A 208 13.99 9.69 -7.83
CA ILE A 208 13.98 8.24 -8.10
C ILE A 208 14.26 7.95 -9.58
N TRP A 209 13.71 8.72 -10.52
CA TRP A 209 14.04 8.54 -11.94
C TRP A 209 15.53 8.79 -12.23
N LYS A 210 16.13 9.86 -11.66
CA LYS A 210 17.58 10.10 -11.77
C LYS A 210 18.39 8.94 -11.20
N TYR A 211 17.93 8.35 -10.09
CA TYR A 211 18.58 7.18 -9.51
C TYR A 211 18.47 5.97 -10.43
N ALA A 212 17.29 5.71 -11.02
CA ALA A 212 17.08 4.62 -11.97
C ALA A 212 17.99 4.75 -13.21
N ASP A 213 18.14 5.97 -13.75
CA ASP A 213 19.08 6.26 -14.84
C ASP A 213 20.52 5.92 -14.43
N ALA A 214 20.98 6.40 -13.27
CA ALA A 214 22.33 6.11 -12.78
C ALA A 214 22.55 4.62 -12.50
N LEU A 215 21.54 3.92 -11.99
CA LEU A 215 21.60 2.47 -11.76
C LEU A 215 21.71 1.71 -13.08
N ARG A 216 20.95 2.12 -14.10
CA ARG A 216 20.99 1.54 -15.45
C ARG A 216 22.39 1.68 -16.05
N ASP A 217 22.97 2.89 -15.98
CA ASP A 217 24.32 3.15 -16.51
C ASP A 217 25.39 2.30 -15.81
N ARG A 218 25.28 2.13 -14.48
CA ARG A 218 26.16 1.23 -13.70
C ARG A 218 26.00 -0.24 -14.09
N ARG A 219 24.85 -0.63 -14.63
CA ARG A 219 24.51 -2.01 -15.01
C ARG A 219 24.78 -2.34 -16.48
N ASP A 220 25.15 -1.36 -17.32
CA ASP A 220 25.38 -1.60 -18.74
C ASP A 220 26.49 -2.65 -18.93
N GLY A 221 26.13 -3.75 -19.60
CA GLY A 221 27.01 -4.90 -19.79
C GLY A 221 27.20 -5.83 -18.58
N ASN A 222 26.61 -5.54 -17.40
CA ASN A 222 26.72 -6.35 -16.19
C ASN A 222 25.35 -6.60 -15.52
N LEU A 223 24.50 -7.36 -16.21
CA LEU A 223 23.15 -7.69 -15.76
C LEU A 223 23.16 -8.80 -14.70
N GLY A 224 22.42 -8.57 -13.60
CA GLY A 224 22.19 -9.54 -12.54
C GLY A 224 20.94 -10.41 -12.75
N HIS A 225 20.55 -11.11 -11.70
CA HIS A 225 19.29 -11.88 -11.66
C HIS A 225 18.14 -11.11 -10.97
N ASP A 226 18.38 -9.85 -10.57
CA ASP A 226 17.42 -8.99 -9.91
C ASP A 226 16.33 -8.47 -10.86
N VAL A 227 15.28 -7.89 -10.27
CA VAL A 227 14.13 -7.38 -11.01
C VAL A 227 14.49 -6.21 -11.92
N PHE A 228 15.43 -5.34 -11.52
CA PHE A 228 15.83 -4.22 -12.37
C PHE A 228 16.53 -4.72 -13.65
N SER A 229 17.41 -5.73 -13.54
CA SER A 229 18.04 -6.39 -14.70
C SER A 229 17.01 -7.09 -15.60
N LEU A 230 15.96 -7.68 -15.02
CA LEU A 230 14.84 -8.23 -15.78
C LEU A 230 14.07 -7.16 -16.54
N LEU A 231 13.84 -5.98 -15.94
CA LEU A 231 13.19 -4.86 -16.61
C LEU A 231 14.04 -4.34 -17.78
N MET A 232 15.38 -4.22 -17.61
CA MET A 232 16.29 -3.81 -18.68
C MET A 232 16.27 -4.75 -19.89
N THR A 233 16.00 -6.03 -19.67
CA THR A 233 15.93 -7.07 -20.73
C THR A 233 14.53 -7.47 -21.11
N GLY A 234 13.52 -6.95 -20.41
CA GLY A 234 12.13 -7.33 -20.55
C GLY A 234 11.59 -7.11 -21.96
N ASN A 235 10.76 -8.04 -22.39
CA ASN A 235 10.08 -7.99 -23.68
C ASN A 235 8.61 -7.58 -23.49
N LEU A 236 8.28 -6.41 -24.00
CA LEU A 236 6.92 -5.88 -24.00
C LEU A 236 6.30 -6.03 -25.41
N ASN A 237 5.63 -7.16 -25.66
CA ASN A 237 4.98 -7.44 -26.95
C ASN A 237 5.92 -7.32 -28.16
N GLY A 238 7.16 -7.84 -28.07
CA GLY A 238 8.13 -7.85 -29.17
C GLY A 238 9.14 -6.69 -29.16
N ARG A 239 9.01 -5.74 -28.24
CA ARG A 239 9.99 -4.65 -28.04
C ARG A 239 10.54 -4.65 -26.60
N LYS A 240 11.66 -3.99 -26.40
CA LYS A 240 12.15 -3.67 -25.05
C LYS A 240 11.31 -2.57 -24.42
N LEU A 241 11.34 -2.50 -23.08
CA LEU A 241 10.83 -1.34 -22.37
C LEU A 241 11.62 -0.09 -22.80
N THR A 242 10.93 1.02 -22.94
CA THR A 242 11.58 2.33 -23.05
C THR A 242 12.23 2.72 -21.74
N THR A 243 13.17 3.65 -21.76
CA THR A 243 13.77 4.22 -20.56
C THR A 243 12.68 4.69 -19.56
N ARG A 244 11.69 5.41 -20.04
CA ARG A 244 10.60 5.94 -19.22
C ARG A 244 9.72 4.84 -18.59
N GLU A 245 9.38 3.80 -19.33
CA GLU A 245 8.66 2.65 -18.80
C GLU A 245 9.46 1.94 -17.71
N LEU A 246 10.79 1.83 -17.88
CA LEU A 246 11.67 1.25 -16.88
C LEU A 246 11.71 2.12 -15.61
N ASP A 247 11.90 3.44 -15.76
CA ASP A 247 11.95 4.39 -14.64
C ASP A 247 10.63 4.39 -13.85
N ASN A 248 9.50 4.34 -14.55
CA ASN A 248 8.17 4.25 -13.95
C ASN A 248 7.96 2.93 -13.21
N PHE A 249 8.38 1.81 -13.79
CA PHE A 249 8.35 0.52 -13.09
C PHE A 249 9.21 0.53 -11.82
N PHE A 250 10.43 1.05 -11.93
CA PHE A 250 11.33 1.14 -10.78
C PHE A 250 10.72 1.99 -9.66
N SER A 251 10.20 3.16 -10.00
CA SER A 251 9.55 4.06 -9.04
C SER A 251 8.36 3.40 -8.34
N LEU A 252 7.51 2.71 -9.10
CA LEU A 252 6.38 1.97 -8.53
C LEU A 252 6.83 0.89 -7.55
N LEU A 253 7.86 0.11 -7.90
CA LEU A 253 8.36 -0.97 -7.05
C LEU A 253 9.00 -0.43 -5.77
N VAL A 254 9.72 0.69 -5.83
CA VAL A 254 10.31 1.35 -4.65
C VAL A 254 9.24 1.73 -3.64
N VAL A 255 8.13 2.30 -4.10
CA VAL A 255 7.02 2.69 -3.21
C VAL A 255 6.22 1.49 -2.74
N ALA A 256 5.75 0.67 -3.68
CA ALA A 256 4.77 -0.37 -3.38
C ALA A 256 5.34 -1.48 -2.48
N GLY A 257 6.63 -1.80 -2.61
CA GLY A 257 7.25 -2.91 -1.89
C GLY A 257 7.71 -2.58 -0.47
N ASN A 258 7.95 -1.32 -0.16
CA ASN A 258 8.46 -0.89 1.15
C ASN A 258 7.32 -0.47 2.09
N GLU A 259 6.58 0.57 1.72
CA GLU A 259 5.64 1.25 2.60
C GLU A 259 4.46 0.38 3.05
N THR A 260 3.85 -0.35 2.12
CA THR A 260 2.65 -1.12 2.43
C THR A 260 2.93 -2.29 3.39
N THR A 261 4.08 -2.95 3.25
CA THR A 261 4.50 -4.03 4.17
C THR A 261 4.89 -3.47 5.53
N ARG A 262 5.59 -2.31 5.58
CA ARG A 262 5.86 -1.58 6.83
C ARG A 262 4.57 -1.27 7.59
N MET A 263 3.57 -0.74 6.90
CA MET A 263 2.27 -0.43 7.50
C MET A 263 1.57 -1.69 8.04
N ALA A 264 1.57 -2.78 7.28
CA ALA A 264 0.97 -4.04 7.72
C ALA A 264 1.68 -4.61 8.96
N LEU A 265 3.01 -4.59 9.01
CA LEU A 265 3.80 -5.01 10.17
C LEU A 265 3.53 -4.13 11.40
N SER A 266 3.44 -2.81 11.20
CA SER A 266 3.22 -1.85 12.30
C SER A 266 1.80 -1.98 12.87
N HIS A 267 0.78 -2.02 12.02
CA HIS A 267 -0.60 -2.21 12.47
C HIS A 267 -0.84 -3.60 13.07
N GLY A 268 -0.16 -4.62 12.56
CA GLY A 268 -0.24 -5.98 13.09
C GLY A 268 0.30 -6.06 14.52
N LEU A 269 1.48 -5.47 14.79
CA LEU A 269 2.00 -5.41 16.16
C LEU A 269 1.10 -4.60 17.08
N LEU A 270 0.65 -3.43 16.63
CA LEU A 270 -0.28 -2.59 17.39
C LEU A 270 -1.57 -3.35 17.73
N ALA A 271 -2.13 -4.08 16.75
CA ALA A 271 -3.33 -4.89 16.96
C ALA A 271 -3.09 -5.99 18.00
N PHE A 272 -1.95 -6.68 17.98
CA PHE A 272 -1.60 -7.68 18.99
C PHE A 272 -1.38 -7.06 20.37
N ALA A 273 -0.76 -5.89 20.47
CA ALA A 273 -0.61 -5.16 21.73
C ALA A 273 -1.97 -4.76 22.33
N GLN A 274 -2.91 -4.33 21.49
CA GLN A 274 -4.27 -3.95 21.90
C GLN A 274 -5.19 -5.15 22.17
N ASN A 275 -4.84 -6.35 21.65
CA ASN A 275 -5.60 -7.59 21.82
C ASN A 275 -4.67 -8.72 22.31
N PRO A 276 -4.16 -8.66 23.55
CA PRO A 276 -3.16 -9.59 24.05
C PRO A 276 -3.64 -11.05 24.13
N ASP A 277 -4.95 -11.27 24.22
CA ASP A 277 -5.55 -12.60 24.12
C ASP A 277 -5.35 -13.22 22.74
N GLN A 278 -5.41 -12.43 21.66
CA GLN A 278 -5.16 -12.89 20.30
C GLN A 278 -3.69 -13.25 20.09
N PHE A 279 -2.77 -12.47 20.67
CA PHE A 279 -1.34 -12.80 20.63
C PHE A 279 -1.04 -14.10 21.40
N ARG A 280 -1.62 -14.28 22.58
CA ARG A 280 -1.50 -15.52 23.35
C ARG A 280 -2.04 -16.73 22.55
N ARG A 281 -3.22 -16.62 21.92
CA ARG A 281 -3.78 -17.68 21.05
C ARG A 281 -2.81 -18.07 19.91
N LEU A 282 -2.15 -17.09 19.28
CA LEU A 282 -1.16 -17.36 18.23
C LEU A 282 0.05 -18.13 18.77
N LYS A 283 0.50 -17.83 20.01
CA LYS A 283 1.59 -18.54 20.68
C LYS A 283 1.20 -20.00 21.02
N GLU A 284 -0.02 -20.18 21.53
CA GLU A 284 -0.54 -21.49 21.94
C GLU A 284 -0.87 -22.38 20.71
N ASP A 285 -1.33 -21.79 19.62
CA ASP A 285 -1.67 -22.50 18.38
C ASP A 285 -1.00 -21.84 17.14
N PRO A 286 0.23 -22.22 16.79
CA PRO A 286 0.91 -21.71 15.60
C PRO A 286 0.20 -22.01 14.26
N SER A 287 -0.79 -22.92 14.22
CA SER A 287 -1.56 -23.20 13.01
C SER A 287 -2.44 -22.02 12.58
N LEU A 288 -2.72 -21.09 13.50
CA LEU A 288 -3.45 -19.84 13.26
C LEU A 288 -2.63 -18.80 12.48
N LEU A 289 -1.32 -18.99 12.28
CA LEU A 289 -0.45 -17.99 11.66
C LEU A 289 -0.97 -17.49 10.31
N ASN A 290 -1.44 -18.38 9.46
CA ASN A 290 -1.94 -18.00 8.14
C ASN A 290 -3.19 -17.13 8.22
N THR A 291 -4.17 -17.50 9.06
CA THR A 291 -5.38 -16.71 9.26
C THR A 291 -5.08 -15.40 10.00
N ALA A 292 -4.13 -15.41 10.93
CA ALA A 292 -3.66 -14.22 11.63
C ALA A 292 -3.06 -13.18 10.66
N VAL A 293 -2.25 -13.61 9.68
CA VAL A 293 -1.69 -12.73 8.66
C VAL A 293 -2.79 -12.12 7.78
N GLU A 294 -3.78 -12.91 7.36
CA GLU A 294 -4.92 -12.35 6.58
C GLU A 294 -5.74 -11.36 7.43
N GLU A 295 -5.91 -11.62 8.73
CA GLU A 295 -6.60 -10.68 9.61
C GLU A 295 -5.79 -9.40 9.86
N VAL A 296 -4.47 -9.50 10.02
CA VAL A 296 -3.58 -8.33 10.06
C VAL A 296 -3.72 -7.50 8.79
N LEU A 297 -3.74 -8.11 7.62
CA LEU A 297 -3.89 -7.42 6.32
C LEU A 297 -5.25 -6.72 6.21
N ARG A 298 -6.35 -7.41 6.61
CA ARG A 298 -7.69 -6.80 6.67
C ARG A 298 -7.71 -5.62 7.63
N TRP A 299 -7.12 -5.79 8.81
CA TRP A 299 -7.10 -4.79 9.88
C TRP A 299 -6.29 -3.56 9.50
N ALA A 300 -5.11 -3.76 8.96
CA ALA A 300 -4.20 -2.71 8.53
C ALA A 300 -4.74 -1.93 7.33
N THR A 301 -5.21 -2.62 6.31
CA THR A 301 -5.60 -2.01 5.03
C THR A 301 -4.61 -0.90 4.61
N PRO A 302 -3.37 -1.23 4.22
CA PRO A 302 -2.29 -0.24 4.05
C PRO A 302 -2.60 0.90 3.07
N ILE A 303 -3.41 0.62 2.04
CA ILE A 303 -3.92 1.61 1.09
C ILE A 303 -5.40 1.79 1.35
N HIS A 304 -5.82 3.02 1.65
CA HIS A 304 -7.20 3.32 1.96
C HIS A 304 -8.11 3.32 0.74
N HIS A 305 -7.64 3.86 -0.38
CA HIS A 305 -8.43 3.98 -1.60
C HIS A 305 -7.56 3.97 -2.86
N PHE A 306 -8.22 3.73 -4.00
CA PHE A 306 -7.72 4.11 -5.32
C PHE A 306 -8.83 4.77 -6.13
N ARG A 307 -8.41 5.56 -7.14
CA ARG A 307 -9.28 6.15 -8.15
C ARG A 307 -9.50 5.19 -9.32
N ARG A 308 -10.67 5.33 -9.93
CA ARG A 308 -10.99 4.90 -11.30
C ARG A 308 -11.69 6.05 -12.01
N THR A 309 -11.71 5.99 -13.34
CA THR A 309 -12.51 6.92 -14.16
C THR A 309 -13.48 6.11 -15.01
N ALA A 310 -14.75 6.49 -14.99
CA ALA A 310 -15.76 5.83 -15.80
C ALA A 310 -15.52 6.11 -17.29
N LEU A 311 -15.44 5.07 -18.13
CA LEU A 311 -15.22 5.19 -19.58
C LEU A 311 -16.51 5.40 -20.35
N VAL A 312 -17.63 4.98 -19.79
CA VAL A 312 -18.96 5.02 -20.40
C VAL A 312 -20.00 5.37 -19.32
N ASP A 313 -21.17 5.83 -19.77
CA ASP A 313 -22.33 5.93 -18.87
C ASP A 313 -22.67 4.53 -18.34
N THR A 314 -22.70 4.39 -17.01
CA THR A 314 -22.89 3.11 -16.33
C THR A 314 -23.59 3.31 -14.97
N THR A 315 -23.64 2.26 -14.14
CA THR A 315 -24.16 2.34 -12.78
C THR A 315 -23.18 1.68 -11.79
N ILE A 316 -23.19 2.17 -10.54
CA ILE A 316 -22.63 1.47 -9.38
C ILE A 316 -23.79 1.27 -8.40
N GLY A 317 -24.17 0.01 -8.14
CA GLY A 317 -25.46 -0.26 -7.49
C GLY A 317 -26.61 0.33 -8.31
N GLU A 318 -27.42 1.20 -7.68
CA GLU A 318 -28.52 1.92 -8.34
C GLU A 318 -28.13 3.33 -8.80
N THR A 319 -26.91 3.79 -8.50
CA THR A 319 -26.46 5.16 -8.79
C THR A 319 -25.92 5.26 -10.21
N ALA A 320 -26.45 6.20 -11.00
CA ALA A 320 -25.99 6.48 -12.36
C ALA A 320 -24.64 7.23 -12.33
N ILE A 321 -23.67 6.73 -13.07
CA ILE A 321 -22.33 7.28 -13.24
C ILE A 321 -22.13 7.69 -14.69
N LYS A 322 -21.61 8.89 -14.92
CA LYS A 322 -21.38 9.39 -16.28
C LYS A 322 -19.98 9.05 -16.76
N ALA A 323 -19.83 8.93 -18.08
CA ALA A 323 -18.53 8.83 -18.71
C ALA A 323 -17.67 10.07 -18.33
N GLY A 324 -16.45 9.82 -17.88
CA GLY A 324 -15.53 10.84 -17.37
C GLY A 324 -15.57 11.05 -15.85
N ASP A 325 -16.60 10.54 -15.17
CA ASP A 325 -16.70 10.71 -13.71
C ASP A 325 -15.53 10.04 -12.98
N LYS A 326 -15.00 10.74 -11.98
CA LYS A 326 -14.02 10.26 -11.02
C LYS A 326 -14.71 9.40 -9.96
N VAL A 327 -14.20 8.21 -9.72
CA VAL A 327 -14.73 7.22 -8.77
C VAL A 327 -13.62 6.81 -7.80
N ILE A 328 -13.80 7.09 -6.53
CA ILE A 328 -12.87 6.70 -5.45
C ILE A 328 -13.43 5.49 -4.72
N ILE A 329 -12.71 4.37 -4.75
CA ILE A 329 -13.08 3.10 -4.11
C ILE A 329 -12.35 2.94 -2.79
N TRP A 330 -13.08 2.84 -1.67
CA TRP A 330 -12.52 2.84 -0.31
C TRP A 330 -12.32 1.42 0.22
N TYR A 331 -11.10 0.89 0.11
CA TYR A 331 -10.72 -0.41 0.69
C TYR A 331 -10.82 -0.42 2.21
N ALA A 332 -10.49 0.72 2.87
CA ALA A 332 -10.60 0.88 4.31
C ALA A 332 -12.06 0.68 4.79
N SER A 333 -13.02 1.21 4.04
CA SER A 333 -14.44 1.00 4.29
C SER A 333 -14.87 -0.45 3.99
N ALA A 334 -14.50 -0.96 2.79
CA ALA A 334 -14.88 -2.31 2.35
C ALA A 334 -14.41 -3.41 3.31
N ASN A 335 -13.19 -3.28 3.88
CA ASN A 335 -12.65 -4.22 4.87
C ASN A 335 -13.33 -4.14 6.25
N ARG A 336 -14.27 -3.25 6.44
CA ARG A 336 -15.12 -3.10 7.65
C ARG A 336 -16.62 -3.24 7.35
N ASP A 337 -16.98 -3.69 6.14
CA ASP A 337 -18.37 -3.86 5.74
C ASP A 337 -19.03 -5.01 6.52
N GLU A 338 -20.00 -4.66 7.33
CA GLU A 338 -20.77 -5.58 8.19
C GLU A 338 -21.61 -6.59 7.42
N THR A 339 -21.83 -6.37 6.13
CA THR A 339 -22.56 -7.33 5.26
C THR A 339 -21.65 -8.48 4.81
N VAL A 340 -20.34 -8.35 4.99
CA VAL A 340 -19.33 -9.34 4.56
C VAL A 340 -18.52 -9.88 5.75
N PHE A 341 -18.22 -9.03 6.72
CA PHE A 341 -17.44 -9.38 7.90
C PHE A 341 -18.29 -9.33 9.16
N ASP A 342 -18.53 -10.48 9.76
CA ASP A 342 -19.14 -10.52 11.08
C ASP A 342 -18.24 -9.84 12.12
N ALA A 343 -18.83 -8.99 12.99
CA ALA A 343 -18.09 -8.17 13.95
C ALA A 343 -16.83 -7.49 13.32
N PRO A 344 -16.98 -6.59 12.30
CA PRO A 344 -15.88 -6.09 11.49
C PRO A 344 -14.83 -5.31 12.28
N TYR A 345 -15.18 -4.81 13.46
CA TYR A 345 -14.31 -4.07 14.39
C TYR A 345 -13.69 -4.94 15.49
N THR A 346 -13.86 -6.26 15.40
CA THR A 346 -13.16 -7.23 16.25
C THR A 346 -11.95 -7.78 15.48
N PHE A 347 -10.76 -7.66 16.09
CA PHE A 347 -9.56 -8.31 15.59
C PHE A 347 -9.58 -9.78 16.02
N ASP A 348 -9.80 -10.69 15.07
CA ASP A 348 -9.88 -12.13 15.31
C ASP A 348 -8.95 -12.88 14.36
N ILE A 349 -7.84 -13.40 14.89
CA ILE A 349 -6.83 -14.14 14.12
C ILE A 349 -7.31 -15.47 13.54
N SER A 350 -8.48 -15.95 13.95
CA SER A 350 -9.11 -17.15 13.41
C SER A 350 -10.20 -16.88 12.37
N ARG A 351 -10.43 -15.60 12.01
CA ARG A 351 -11.47 -15.20 11.06
C ARG A 351 -11.44 -16.01 9.77
N LYS A 352 -12.55 -16.68 9.49
CA LYS A 352 -12.70 -17.50 8.29
C LYS A 352 -14.19 -17.63 7.92
N PRO A 353 -14.62 -17.23 6.69
CA PRO A 353 -13.80 -16.66 5.63
C PRO A 353 -13.29 -15.23 5.96
N ASN A 354 -12.21 -14.83 5.30
CA ASN A 354 -11.66 -13.48 5.40
C ASN A 354 -11.36 -12.93 3.99
N PRO A 355 -12.40 -12.56 3.21
CA PRO A 355 -12.24 -12.12 1.82
C PRO A 355 -11.81 -10.65 1.73
N HIS A 356 -10.80 -10.24 2.49
CA HIS A 356 -10.38 -8.85 2.52
C HIS A 356 -9.86 -8.34 1.16
N VAL A 357 -9.97 -7.03 0.94
CA VAL A 357 -9.53 -6.36 -0.28
C VAL A 357 -8.24 -5.55 -0.09
N ALA A 358 -7.42 -5.87 0.92
CA ALA A 358 -6.15 -5.18 1.18
C ALA A 358 -5.13 -5.31 0.02
N PHE A 359 -5.27 -6.32 -0.83
CA PHE A 359 -4.50 -6.49 -2.06
C PHE A 359 -5.29 -6.12 -3.33
N GLY A 360 -6.39 -5.39 -3.19
CA GLY A 360 -7.33 -5.08 -4.24
C GLY A 360 -8.51 -6.07 -4.29
N GLY A 361 -9.63 -5.65 -4.89
CA GLY A 361 -10.89 -6.41 -5.00
C GLY A 361 -10.90 -7.51 -6.07
N GLY A 362 -9.73 -7.87 -6.61
CA GLY A 362 -9.59 -8.79 -7.74
C GLY A 362 -9.37 -8.07 -9.07
N GLY A 363 -9.56 -8.79 -10.20
CA GLY A 363 -9.32 -8.24 -11.53
C GLY A 363 -7.84 -8.12 -11.88
N PRO A 364 -7.49 -7.35 -12.94
CA PRO A 364 -6.12 -7.27 -13.45
C PRO A 364 -5.14 -6.64 -12.46
N HIS A 365 -5.60 -5.72 -11.64
CA HIS A 365 -4.79 -4.93 -10.70
C HIS A 365 -4.59 -5.58 -9.32
N ILE A 366 -4.90 -6.87 -9.15
CA ILE A 366 -4.55 -7.55 -7.89
C ILE A 366 -3.06 -7.40 -7.60
N CYS A 367 -2.71 -7.09 -6.35
CA CYS A 367 -1.33 -6.81 -5.95
C CYS A 367 -0.36 -7.87 -6.46
N LEU A 368 0.70 -7.43 -7.17
CA LEU A 368 1.73 -8.30 -7.72
C LEU A 368 2.57 -8.92 -6.58
N GLY A 369 2.90 -8.12 -5.55
CA GLY A 369 3.74 -8.50 -4.42
C GLY A 369 3.03 -9.26 -3.31
N ASN A 370 1.75 -9.62 -3.46
CA ASN A 370 0.94 -10.16 -2.37
C ASN A 370 1.52 -11.43 -1.71
N SER A 371 2.24 -12.27 -2.46
CA SER A 371 2.88 -13.49 -1.93
C SER A 371 4.13 -13.16 -1.10
N LEU A 372 4.92 -12.16 -1.52
CA LEU A 372 6.11 -11.72 -0.81
C LEU A 372 5.74 -11.02 0.50
N ALA A 373 4.77 -10.12 0.47
CA ALA A 373 4.26 -9.45 1.66
C ALA A 373 3.73 -10.45 2.70
N ARG A 374 2.97 -11.47 2.27
CA ARG A 374 2.52 -12.55 3.18
C ARG A 374 3.69 -13.32 3.77
N LEU A 375 4.71 -13.63 2.99
CA LEU A 375 5.91 -14.33 3.49
C LEU A 375 6.61 -13.51 4.57
N GLU A 376 6.80 -12.21 4.36
CA GLU A 376 7.42 -11.32 5.34
C GLU A 376 6.61 -11.27 6.64
N LEU A 377 5.30 -11.03 6.55
CA LEU A 377 4.42 -11.01 7.73
C LEU A 377 4.42 -12.36 8.46
N GLN A 378 4.32 -13.49 7.74
CA GLN A 378 4.34 -14.83 8.34
C GLN A 378 5.62 -15.08 9.12
N ILE A 379 6.78 -14.73 8.57
CA ILE A 379 8.06 -14.96 9.24
C ILE A 379 8.19 -14.04 10.46
N VAL A 380 7.85 -12.74 10.35
CA VAL A 380 7.93 -11.81 11.46
C VAL A 380 7.00 -12.23 12.60
N PHE A 381 5.72 -12.47 12.35
CA PHE A 381 4.78 -12.81 13.42
C PHE A 381 5.01 -14.21 13.99
N ARG A 382 5.54 -15.15 13.21
CA ARG A 382 6.01 -16.45 13.70
C ARG A 382 7.16 -16.29 14.70
N GLU A 383 8.16 -15.47 14.36
CA GLU A 383 9.31 -15.26 15.26
C GLU A 383 8.92 -14.44 16.50
N LEU A 384 8.01 -13.47 16.37
CA LEU A 384 7.44 -12.80 17.55
C LEU A 384 6.71 -13.77 18.47
N ALA A 385 5.83 -14.60 17.95
CA ALA A 385 5.08 -15.57 18.74
C ALA A 385 5.97 -16.58 19.49
N LYS A 386 7.14 -16.90 18.94
CA LYS A 386 8.12 -17.78 19.58
C LYS A 386 8.93 -17.12 20.68
N ARG A 387 9.23 -15.82 20.56
CA ARG A 387 10.27 -15.14 21.34
C ARG A 387 9.73 -14.13 22.34
N VAL A 388 8.51 -13.64 22.13
CA VAL A 388 7.91 -12.56 22.90
C VAL A 388 6.79 -13.09 23.78
N GLU A 389 6.81 -12.71 25.07
CA GLU A 389 5.75 -13.04 26.01
C GLU A 389 4.65 -11.99 25.98
N THR A 390 4.99 -10.71 26.14
CA THR A 390 4.03 -9.61 26.10
C THR A 390 4.53 -8.46 25.22
N ILE A 391 3.57 -7.73 24.65
CA ILE A 391 3.79 -6.53 23.85
C ILE A 391 3.10 -5.37 24.55
N GLU A 392 3.85 -4.34 24.94
CA GLU A 392 3.33 -3.13 25.55
C GLU A 392 3.69 -1.91 24.70
N ILE A 393 2.75 -0.99 24.53
CA ILE A 393 3.00 0.31 23.90
C ILE A 393 3.63 1.22 24.95
N ASP A 394 4.84 1.69 24.68
CA ASP A 394 5.66 2.47 25.64
C ASP A 394 5.81 3.94 25.21
N GLY A 395 4.70 4.56 24.84
CA GLY A 395 4.67 5.94 24.40
C GLY A 395 3.47 6.28 23.51
N GLN A 396 3.53 7.42 22.86
CA GLN A 396 2.51 7.85 21.89
C GLN A 396 2.76 7.18 20.54
N VAL A 397 1.69 6.71 19.89
CA VAL A 397 1.72 6.21 18.51
C VAL A 397 1.50 7.39 17.57
N HIS A 398 2.49 7.70 16.75
CA HIS A 398 2.40 8.77 15.77
C HIS A 398 1.98 8.25 14.40
N ARG A 399 0.90 8.81 13.85
CA ARG A 399 0.33 8.39 12.57
C ARG A 399 0.74 9.32 11.44
N LEU A 400 0.69 8.79 10.22
CA LEU A 400 0.88 9.58 9.00
C LEU A 400 -0.39 10.37 8.69
N ARG A 401 -0.25 11.64 8.34
CA ARG A 401 -1.34 12.49 7.84
C ARG A 401 -1.58 12.19 6.35
N SER A 402 -2.35 11.15 6.06
CA SER A 402 -2.64 10.73 4.70
C SER A 402 -3.98 10.01 4.59
N ASN A 403 -4.81 10.42 3.66
CA ASN A 403 -6.04 9.70 3.31
C ASN A 403 -5.81 8.58 2.30
N LEU A 404 -4.62 8.51 1.67
CA LEU A 404 -4.24 7.45 0.74
C LEU A 404 -3.67 6.24 1.47
N THR A 405 -2.82 6.45 2.47
CA THR A 405 -2.03 5.40 3.13
C THR A 405 -2.25 5.37 4.64
N HIS A 406 -2.34 4.15 5.20
CA HIS A 406 -2.55 3.91 6.62
C HIS A 406 -1.21 3.80 7.37
N GLY A 407 -0.45 4.89 7.42
CA GLY A 407 0.88 4.90 7.99
C GLY A 407 0.92 5.05 9.51
N ILE A 408 1.88 4.38 10.14
CA ILE A 408 2.36 4.67 11.49
C ILE A 408 3.82 5.12 11.35
N LYS A 409 4.12 6.34 11.85
CA LYS A 409 5.46 6.94 11.81
C LYS A 409 6.34 6.42 12.93
N GLU A 410 5.78 6.32 14.14
CA GLU A 410 6.45 5.89 15.34
C GLU A 410 5.54 4.97 16.16
N LEU A 411 6.09 3.87 16.65
CA LEU A 411 5.42 2.89 17.49
C LEU A 411 6.39 2.43 18.58
N PRO A 412 6.55 3.24 19.66
CA PRO A 412 7.41 2.89 20.78
C PRO A 412 6.85 1.67 21.51
N VAL A 413 7.68 0.67 21.75
CA VAL A 413 7.27 -0.59 22.37
C VAL A 413 8.26 -1.07 23.43
N ARG A 414 7.73 -1.78 24.40
CA ARG A 414 8.46 -2.59 25.36
C ARG A 414 7.98 -4.03 25.26
N LEU A 415 8.92 -4.94 25.07
CA LEU A 415 8.63 -6.36 24.97
C LEU A 415 9.17 -7.09 26.20
N THR A 416 8.42 -8.08 26.69
CA THR A 416 8.97 -9.10 27.57
C THR A 416 9.21 -10.37 26.76
N TYR A 417 10.25 -11.10 27.10
CA TYR A 417 10.70 -12.24 26.32
C TYR A 417 10.33 -13.56 27.00
N ALA A 418 10.03 -14.57 26.18
CA ALA A 418 9.66 -15.91 26.63
C ALA A 418 10.87 -16.70 27.16
#